data_de20c1a889c1a2d40b58ba5ddd2fa93a
#
_entry.id   de20c1a889c1a2d40b58ba5ddd2fa93a
#
_cell.length_a   1.000
_cell.length_b   1.000
_cell.length_c   1.000
_cell.angle_alpha   90.00
_cell.angle_beta   90.00
_cell.angle_gamma   90.00
#
_symmetry.space_group_name_H-M   'P 1'
#
loop_
_entity.id
_entity.type
_entity.pdbx_description
1 polymer ?
#
loop_
_entity_poly.entity_id
_entity_poly.type
_entity_poly.pdbx_seq_one_letter_code
_entity_poly.pdbx_strand_id
1 'polypeptide(L)'
;MPEKSMDEVMEAAAGAHFSGLRLDSLRLSSPSTPSSPSSARASQVLSPESASSAAAPRQPFLIGVCGGTASGKTTVCDMIIQQLHDHRVVLVNQDSFYRGLTGEESKHVQDYNFDHPDAFDTEQLLECMGKLKSGHSVNVPIYDFKNHRRCSESFRKVNASDVIILEGILVFHDPQVRNLMDMKIFVDTDADIRLARRIRRDTVERGRDVSSVLEQYGRFVKPAFDDFVLPSKKYADVIIPRGGDNHVAIDLIVQHIRTKLGLHDLCKIYNNVYVIQSTFQIRGMHTLIRDRDITTPDFVFYSDRLIRLVVEHGLGHLPFTEKQVVTPTGSVYMGVDFCKKLCGVSIVRSGESMENALRACCKGIKIGKILIHRDGDNGKQLIYEKLPKDISERHVLLLDPVLGTGNSANQAIELLIQKGVPESWIIFLNLISAPEGIHCVCKRFPSVKIVTSEIDVALNEDFRVIPGLGEFGDRYFGTDN
;
A
#
# COMPACT_ATOMS: atom_id res chain seq x y z
N MET A 1 -12.45 -41.56 -32.57
CA MET A 1 -11.09 -41.40 -32.04
C MET A 1 -11.19 -41.59 -30.54
N PRO A 2 -10.51 -42.56 -29.93
CA PRO A 2 -10.66 -42.84 -28.51
C PRO A 2 -9.90 -41.81 -27.68
N GLU A 3 -10.53 -41.34 -26.60
CA GLU A 3 -9.97 -40.50 -25.58
C GLU A 3 -8.82 -41.21 -24.84
N LYS A 4 -7.68 -40.56 -24.74
CA LYS A 4 -6.56 -41.05 -23.96
C LYS A 4 -6.84 -40.84 -22.47
N SER A 5 -6.58 -41.86 -21.67
CA SER A 5 -6.78 -41.81 -20.22
C SER A 5 -5.73 -40.88 -19.54
N MET A 6 -6.11 -40.35 -18.38
CA MET A 6 -5.29 -39.40 -17.62
C MET A 6 -3.95 -39.97 -17.15
N ASP A 7 -3.83 -41.32 -17.12
CA ASP A 7 -2.59 -42.02 -16.75
C ASP A 7 -1.53 -41.98 -17.87
N GLU A 8 -1.94 -41.96 -19.14
CA GLU A 8 -1.01 -41.85 -20.28
C GLU A 8 -0.41 -40.42 -20.43
N VAL A 9 -1.07 -39.41 -19.87
CA VAL A 9 -0.56 -38.02 -19.87
C VAL A 9 0.45 -37.81 -18.76
N MET A 10 0.36 -38.52 -17.65
CA MET A 10 1.31 -38.44 -16.52
C MET A 10 2.64 -39.15 -16.81
N GLU A 11 2.64 -40.23 -17.60
CA GLU A 11 3.88 -40.93 -17.98
C GLU A 11 4.74 -40.16 -19.00
N ALA A 12 4.11 -39.34 -19.84
CA ALA A 12 4.84 -38.53 -20.82
C ALA A 12 5.57 -37.32 -20.19
N ALA A 13 5.21 -36.89 -18.96
CA ALA A 13 5.82 -35.80 -18.26
C ALA A 13 7.04 -36.19 -17.39
N ALA A 14 7.25 -37.48 -17.15
CA ALA A 14 8.34 -37.99 -16.30
C ALA A 14 9.67 -38.27 -17.03
N GLY A 15 9.72 -38.03 -18.35
CA GLY A 15 10.86 -38.39 -19.22
C GLY A 15 11.85 -37.27 -19.61
N ALA A 16 11.81 -36.10 -19.00
CA ALA A 16 12.76 -35.03 -19.33
C ALA A 16 13.99 -35.09 -18.41
N HIS A 17 15.05 -35.68 -18.86
CA HIS A 17 16.37 -35.74 -18.26
C HIS A 17 16.96 -34.33 -18.08
N PHE A 18 17.23 -33.96 -16.84
CA PHE A 18 18.14 -32.87 -16.48
C PHE A 18 19.58 -33.41 -16.57
N SER A 19 20.30 -33.05 -17.59
CA SER A 19 21.76 -33.28 -17.72
C SER A 19 22.51 -31.95 -17.52
N GLY A 20 23.24 -31.86 -16.42
CA GLY A 20 24.57 -31.27 -16.35
C GLY A 20 24.70 -29.76 -16.32
N LEU A 21 24.85 -29.22 -15.12
CA LEU A 21 25.72 -28.05 -14.88
C LEU A 21 26.82 -28.48 -13.93
N ARG A 22 28.05 -28.59 -14.48
CA ARG A 22 29.30 -28.82 -13.74
C ARG A 22 29.64 -27.56 -12.95
N LEU A 23 29.78 -27.71 -11.64
CA LEU A 23 30.48 -26.80 -10.76
C LEU A 23 31.99 -27.17 -10.78
N ASP A 24 32.78 -26.42 -11.49
CA ASP A 24 34.24 -26.43 -11.33
C ASP A 24 34.76 -24.99 -11.26
N SER A 25 35.65 -24.81 -10.29
CA SER A 25 36.56 -23.66 -10.13
C SER A 25 36.04 -22.40 -9.39
N LEU A 26 36.13 -22.47 -8.05
CA LEU A 26 36.59 -21.33 -7.25
C LEU A 26 37.58 -21.86 -6.20
N ARG A 27 38.86 -21.81 -6.54
CA ARG A 27 39.96 -22.00 -5.59
C ARG A 27 40.07 -20.74 -4.72
N LEU A 28 39.85 -20.93 -3.43
CA LEU A 28 40.23 -19.97 -2.40
C LEU A 28 41.71 -20.16 -2.05
N SER A 29 42.51 -19.18 -2.35
CA SER A 29 43.86 -19.02 -1.84
C SER A 29 43.85 -18.43 -0.45
N SER A 30 44.44 -19.15 0.51
CA SER A 30 44.70 -18.70 1.84
C SER A 30 45.90 -17.75 1.87
N PRO A 31 45.91 -16.72 2.72
CA PRO A 31 47.17 -16.13 3.18
C PRO A 31 47.46 -16.46 4.64
N SER A 32 48.71 -16.78 4.82
CA SER A 32 49.48 -17.11 6.04
C SER A 32 49.39 -16.04 7.14
N THR A 33 49.38 -16.54 8.37
CA THR A 33 49.63 -15.80 9.61
C THR A 33 51.04 -15.20 9.72
N PRO A 34 51.18 -14.10 10.48
CA PRO A 34 52.19 -14.10 11.54
C PRO A 34 51.68 -13.54 12.89
N SER A 35 52.17 -14.23 13.91
CA SER A 35 52.39 -13.98 15.33
C SER A 35 52.14 -12.59 15.93
N SER A 36 51.54 -12.66 17.15
CA SER A 36 51.35 -11.61 18.14
C SER A 36 52.65 -10.95 18.65
N PRO A 37 52.53 -9.73 19.30
CA PRO A 37 52.55 -9.74 20.75
C PRO A 37 51.55 -8.81 21.45
N SER A 38 51.33 -9.18 22.71
CA SER A 38 50.56 -8.56 23.78
C SER A 38 50.76 -7.08 24.02
N SER A 39 49.70 -6.32 24.28
CA SER A 39 49.69 -5.35 25.39
C SER A 39 48.26 -4.91 25.72
N ALA A 40 47.95 -4.89 27.00
CA ALA A 40 46.71 -4.42 27.61
C ALA A 40 46.49 -2.94 27.42
N ARG A 41 45.26 -2.51 27.16
CA ARG A 41 44.69 -1.24 27.69
C ARG A 41 43.16 -1.12 27.51
N ALA A 42 42.56 -0.93 28.69
CA ALA A 42 41.41 -0.05 28.97
C ALA A 42 40.11 -0.17 28.14
N SER A 43 39.12 -0.67 28.83
CA SER A 43 37.69 -0.52 28.59
C SER A 43 37.30 0.97 28.39
N GLN A 44 36.85 1.32 27.22
CA GLN A 44 35.98 2.51 27.02
C GLN A 44 34.63 2.00 26.58
N VAL A 45 33.66 2.20 27.46
CA VAL A 45 32.23 2.07 27.19
C VAL A 45 31.86 3.17 26.15
N LEU A 46 31.65 2.77 24.94
CA LEU A 46 31.03 3.63 23.93
C LEU A 46 29.52 3.40 24.00
N SER A 47 28.83 4.40 24.53
CA SER A 47 27.39 4.58 24.38
C SER A 47 27.03 4.58 22.91
N PRO A 48 25.97 3.91 22.43
CA PRO A 48 25.50 4.10 21.09
C PRO A 48 24.84 5.48 21.00
N GLU A 49 25.55 6.41 20.42
CA GLU A 49 24.94 7.67 19.94
C GLU A 49 23.82 7.31 18.97
N SER A 50 22.67 7.88 19.25
CA SER A 50 21.48 7.89 18.44
C SER A 50 21.77 8.40 17.02
N ALA A 51 22.09 7.48 16.12
CA ALA A 51 21.95 7.73 14.69
C ALA A 51 20.44 7.79 14.40
N SER A 52 19.89 9.00 14.37
CA SER A 52 18.63 9.27 13.72
C SER A 52 18.79 8.87 12.25
N SER A 53 18.35 7.67 11.89
CA SER A 53 18.21 7.29 10.49
C SER A 53 17.18 8.25 9.88
N ALA A 54 17.65 9.23 9.13
CA ALA A 54 16.83 10.04 8.26
C ALA A 54 16.09 9.05 7.35
N ALA A 55 14.77 8.95 7.53
CA ALA A 55 13.92 8.15 6.68
C ALA A 55 14.17 8.56 5.23
N ALA A 56 14.45 7.60 4.35
CA ALA A 56 14.61 7.86 2.93
C ALA A 56 13.41 8.66 2.42
N PRO A 57 13.61 9.71 1.60
CA PRO A 57 12.52 10.56 1.15
C PRO A 57 11.47 9.70 0.44
N ARG A 58 10.22 9.82 0.88
CA ARG A 58 9.06 9.12 0.31
C ARG A 58 8.95 9.48 -1.16
N GLN A 59 8.96 8.48 -2.05
CA GLN A 59 8.61 8.72 -3.45
C GLN A 59 7.09 8.81 -3.58
N PRO A 60 6.55 9.95 -4.03
CA PRO A 60 5.13 10.10 -4.31
C PRO A 60 4.63 9.09 -5.34
N PHE A 61 3.39 8.64 -5.19
CA PHE A 61 2.71 7.79 -6.17
C PHE A 61 2.17 8.65 -7.31
N LEU A 62 2.70 8.49 -8.52
CA LEU A 62 2.34 9.31 -9.68
C LEU A 62 1.32 8.60 -10.57
N ILE A 63 0.15 9.19 -10.73
CA ILE A 63 -0.94 8.71 -11.58
C ILE A 63 -1.05 9.59 -12.82
N GLY A 64 -0.96 9.00 -14.00
CA GLY A 64 -1.26 9.66 -15.27
C GLY A 64 -2.71 9.44 -15.68
N VAL A 65 -3.44 10.50 -16.03
CA VAL A 65 -4.82 10.42 -16.55
C VAL A 65 -4.87 11.03 -17.94
N CYS A 66 -5.02 10.17 -18.94
CA CYS A 66 -5.06 10.55 -20.36
C CYS A 66 -6.46 10.30 -20.96
N GLY A 67 -6.73 10.93 -22.09
CA GLY A 67 -7.97 10.74 -22.84
C GLY A 67 -8.31 11.95 -23.71
N GLY A 68 -9.22 11.81 -24.66
CA GLY A 68 -9.60 12.87 -25.57
C GLY A 68 -10.15 14.12 -24.88
N THR A 69 -10.19 15.23 -25.61
CA THR A 69 -10.85 16.44 -25.11
C THR A 69 -12.30 16.14 -24.75
N ALA A 70 -12.79 16.70 -23.63
CA ALA A 70 -14.13 16.49 -23.09
C ALA A 70 -14.52 15.02 -22.81
N SER A 71 -13.54 14.11 -22.62
CA SER A 71 -13.80 12.72 -22.20
C SER A 71 -14.22 12.58 -20.74
N GLY A 72 -14.09 13.62 -19.92
CA GLY A 72 -14.40 13.59 -18.50
C GLY A 72 -13.18 13.28 -17.60
N LYS A 73 -11.96 13.49 -18.08
CA LYS A 73 -10.72 13.29 -17.31
C LYS A 73 -10.73 14.06 -16.00
N THR A 74 -11.01 15.36 -16.05
CA THR A 74 -11.03 16.23 -14.87
C THR A 74 -12.07 15.75 -13.86
N THR A 75 -13.26 15.35 -14.30
CA THR A 75 -14.29 14.76 -13.43
C THR A 75 -13.79 13.49 -12.74
N VAL A 76 -13.12 12.61 -13.49
CA VAL A 76 -12.51 11.38 -12.90
C VAL A 76 -11.44 11.76 -11.87
N CYS A 77 -10.57 12.73 -12.19
CA CYS A 77 -9.54 13.19 -11.25
C CYS A 77 -10.17 13.77 -9.98
N ASP A 78 -11.19 14.61 -10.11
CA ASP A 78 -11.88 15.22 -8.97
C ASP A 78 -12.54 14.17 -8.07
N MET A 79 -13.17 13.15 -8.66
CA MET A 79 -13.77 12.04 -7.89
C MET A 79 -12.71 11.21 -7.17
N ILE A 80 -11.57 10.92 -7.81
CA ILE A 80 -10.45 10.23 -7.16
C ILE A 80 -9.91 11.08 -6.00
N ILE A 81 -9.72 12.38 -6.19
CA ILE A 81 -9.23 13.30 -5.16
C ILE A 81 -10.21 13.36 -3.98
N GLN A 82 -11.50 13.49 -4.25
CA GLN A 82 -12.54 13.53 -3.21
C GLN A 82 -12.56 12.25 -2.37
N GLN A 83 -12.37 11.10 -2.99
CA GLN A 83 -12.36 9.83 -2.29
C GLN A 83 -11.02 9.54 -1.58
N LEU A 84 -9.93 10.21 -1.95
CA LEU A 84 -8.61 10.12 -1.31
C LEU A 84 -8.37 11.25 -0.29
N HIS A 85 -9.40 11.80 0.31
CA HIS A 85 -9.33 12.96 1.21
C HIS A 85 -8.38 12.79 2.42
N ASP A 86 -8.09 11.54 2.82
CA ASP A 86 -7.14 11.23 3.90
C ASP A 86 -5.66 11.37 3.49
N HIS A 87 -5.39 11.53 2.18
CA HIS A 87 -4.05 11.64 1.62
C HIS A 87 -3.81 13.05 1.06
N ARG A 88 -2.55 13.47 1.09
CA ARG A 88 -2.14 14.68 0.39
C ARG A 88 -2.08 14.39 -1.11
N VAL A 89 -3.08 14.83 -1.84
CA VAL A 89 -3.20 14.64 -3.29
C VAL A 89 -3.05 15.98 -4.00
N VAL A 90 -2.30 16.00 -5.08
CA VAL A 90 -2.13 17.18 -5.91
C VAL A 90 -2.42 16.84 -7.38
N LEU A 91 -3.17 17.73 -8.04
CA LEU A 91 -3.47 17.67 -9.47
C LEU A 91 -2.57 18.63 -10.24
N VAL A 92 -1.87 18.12 -11.24
CA VAL A 92 -1.09 18.88 -12.21
C VAL A 92 -1.73 18.69 -13.58
N ASN A 93 -2.11 19.79 -14.23
CA ASN A 93 -2.71 19.76 -15.56
C ASN A 93 -1.64 19.99 -16.62
N GLN A 94 -1.57 19.13 -17.62
CA GLN A 94 -0.70 19.31 -18.79
C GLN A 94 -0.98 20.64 -19.48
N ASP A 95 -2.21 21.10 -19.46
CA ASP A 95 -2.64 22.37 -20.07
C ASP A 95 -1.93 23.60 -19.48
N SER A 96 -1.35 23.49 -18.28
CA SER A 96 -0.48 24.54 -17.71
C SER A 96 0.85 24.70 -18.45
N PHE A 97 1.26 23.70 -19.22
CA PHE A 97 2.54 23.64 -19.92
C PHE A 97 2.45 23.93 -21.42
N TYR A 98 1.35 24.55 -21.89
CA TYR A 98 1.32 25.06 -23.26
C TYR A 98 2.45 26.05 -23.48
N ARG A 99 3.06 26.01 -24.67
CA ARG A 99 4.04 27.05 -25.10
C ARG A 99 3.31 28.37 -25.32
N GLY A 100 3.99 29.46 -25.05
CA GLY A 100 3.53 30.78 -25.50
C GLY A 100 3.60 30.86 -27.02
N LEU A 101 2.57 31.39 -27.65
CA LEU A 101 2.59 31.66 -29.10
C LEU A 101 3.61 32.72 -29.44
N THR A 102 4.29 32.57 -30.57
CA THR A 102 5.14 33.61 -31.16
C THR A 102 4.33 34.78 -31.65
N GLY A 103 4.97 35.91 -31.92
CA GLY A 103 4.27 37.11 -32.43
C GLY A 103 3.54 36.90 -33.77
N GLU A 104 4.02 35.98 -34.60
CA GLU A 104 3.37 35.60 -35.86
C GLU A 104 2.22 34.63 -35.65
N GLU A 105 2.39 33.60 -34.82
CA GLU A 105 1.34 32.65 -34.46
C GLU A 105 0.17 33.34 -33.76
N SER A 106 0.46 34.35 -32.94
CA SER A 106 -0.58 35.16 -32.26
C SER A 106 -1.48 35.93 -33.23
N LYS A 107 -1.03 36.22 -34.45
CA LYS A 107 -1.85 36.86 -35.49
C LYS A 107 -2.78 35.86 -36.18
N HIS A 108 -2.46 34.59 -36.15
CA HIS A 108 -3.16 33.49 -36.82
C HIS A 108 -3.54 32.37 -35.84
N VAL A 109 -4.02 32.71 -34.64
CA VAL A 109 -4.35 31.75 -33.57
C VAL A 109 -5.35 30.68 -34.03
N GLN A 110 -6.23 31.01 -34.98
CA GLN A 110 -7.22 30.06 -35.54
C GLN A 110 -6.59 28.95 -36.37
N ASP A 111 -5.36 29.17 -36.86
CA ASP A 111 -4.62 28.18 -37.65
C ASP A 111 -3.64 27.35 -36.79
N TYR A 112 -3.53 27.64 -35.52
CA TYR A 112 -2.62 26.94 -34.60
C TYR A 112 -3.27 25.66 -34.01
N ASN A 113 -2.53 24.53 -34.09
CA ASN A 113 -2.99 23.26 -33.56
C ASN A 113 -2.57 23.09 -32.09
N PHE A 114 -3.43 23.42 -31.14
CA PHE A 114 -3.20 23.25 -29.70
C PHE A 114 -3.23 21.78 -29.22
N ASP A 115 -3.72 20.86 -30.05
CA ASP A 115 -3.79 19.43 -29.73
C ASP A 115 -2.56 18.66 -30.26
N HIS A 116 -1.57 19.36 -30.90
CA HIS A 116 -0.32 18.76 -31.36
C HIS A 116 0.69 18.63 -30.20
N PRO A 117 1.52 17.57 -30.16
CA PRO A 117 2.57 17.41 -29.12
C PRO A 117 3.50 18.62 -29.00
N ASP A 118 3.85 19.27 -30.10
CA ASP A 118 4.75 20.45 -30.09
C ASP A 118 4.13 21.70 -29.47
N ALA A 119 2.83 21.70 -29.19
CA ALA A 119 2.18 22.80 -28.49
C ALA A 119 2.54 22.83 -26.99
N PHE A 120 3.13 21.77 -26.46
CA PHE A 120 3.47 21.64 -25.05
C PHE A 120 4.97 21.75 -24.80
N ASP A 121 5.32 22.34 -23.67
CA ASP A 121 6.69 22.35 -23.14
C ASP A 121 6.92 21.12 -22.28
N THR A 122 7.25 20.01 -22.94
CA THR A 122 7.45 18.72 -22.30
C THR A 122 8.70 18.71 -21.41
N GLU A 123 9.72 19.50 -21.71
CA GLU A 123 10.93 19.59 -20.88
C GLU A 123 10.63 20.19 -19.51
N GLN A 124 9.88 21.31 -19.49
CA GLN A 124 9.46 21.95 -18.24
C GLN A 124 8.50 21.04 -17.45
N LEU A 125 7.61 20.32 -18.13
CA LEU A 125 6.74 19.32 -17.51
C LEU A 125 7.56 18.22 -16.81
N LEU A 126 8.55 17.64 -17.50
CA LEU A 126 9.45 16.61 -16.96
C LEU A 126 10.23 17.11 -15.76
N GLU A 127 10.77 18.33 -15.83
CA GLU A 127 11.48 18.94 -14.71
C GLU A 127 10.57 19.11 -13.48
N CYS A 128 9.37 19.65 -13.66
CA CYS A 128 8.39 19.81 -12.59
C CYS A 128 7.97 18.47 -11.96
N MET A 129 7.68 17.48 -12.80
CA MET A 129 7.27 16.15 -12.33
C MET A 129 8.40 15.41 -11.61
N GLY A 130 9.63 15.51 -12.12
CA GLY A 130 10.82 14.95 -11.47
C GLY A 130 11.07 15.53 -10.08
N LYS A 131 10.96 16.87 -9.93
CA LYS A 131 11.08 17.55 -8.63
C LYS A 131 9.98 17.14 -7.66
N LEU A 132 8.74 17.08 -8.11
CA LEU A 132 7.61 16.60 -7.28
C LEU A 132 7.82 15.16 -6.84
N LYS A 133 8.26 14.27 -7.74
CA LYS A 133 8.54 12.85 -7.42
C LYS A 133 9.71 12.69 -6.46
N SER A 134 10.63 13.66 -6.42
CA SER A 134 11.72 13.73 -5.44
C SER A 134 11.29 14.38 -4.10
N GLY A 135 10.01 14.71 -3.92
CA GLY A 135 9.50 15.30 -2.68
C GLY A 135 9.73 16.82 -2.52
N HIS A 136 10.02 17.52 -3.63
CA HIS A 136 10.23 18.97 -3.63
C HIS A 136 8.99 19.73 -4.11
N SER A 137 8.77 20.91 -3.58
CA SER A 137 7.73 21.81 -4.08
C SER A 137 8.17 22.46 -5.39
N VAL A 138 7.23 22.70 -6.29
CA VAL A 138 7.46 23.29 -7.62
C VAL A 138 6.52 24.47 -7.89
N ASN A 139 6.92 25.35 -8.80
CA ASN A 139 6.08 26.39 -9.35
C ASN A 139 5.58 25.97 -10.73
N VAL A 140 4.30 25.63 -10.82
CA VAL A 140 3.64 25.26 -12.07
C VAL A 140 3.21 26.54 -12.81
N PRO A 141 3.51 26.68 -14.12
CA PRO A 141 3.12 27.87 -14.87
C PRO A 141 1.59 27.99 -14.96
N ILE A 142 1.11 29.21 -15.14
CA ILE A 142 -0.28 29.52 -15.38
C ILE A 142 -0.44 29.92 -16.86
N TYR A 143 -1.34 29.27 -17.56
CA TYR A 143 -1.66 29.58 -18.95
C TYR A 143 -3.00 30.30 -19.07
N ASP A 144 -2.98 31.44 -19.74
CA ASP A 144 -4.17 32.25 -20.04
C ASP A 144 -4.79 31.77 -21.36
N PHE A 145 -5.88 31.01 -21.27
CA PHE A 145 -6.61 30.48 -22.42
C PHE A 145 -7.37 31.53 -23.27
N LYS A 146 -7.61 32.74 -22.71
CA LYS A 146 -8.25 33.81 -23.43
C LYS A 146 -7.28 34.53 -24.37
N ASN A 147 -6.07 34.77 -23.86
CA ASN A 147 -5.05 35.50 -24.59
C ASN A 147 -3.97 34.58 -25.19
N HIS A 148 -4.15 33.28 -25.10
CA HIS A 148 -3.23 32.24 -25.62
C HIS A 148 -1.77 32.47 -25.27
N ARG A 149 -1.47 32.84 -24.00
CA ARG A 149 -0.13 33.14 -23.53
C ARG A 149 0.10 32.61 -22.12
N ARG A 150 1.37 32.35 -21.81
CA ARG A 150 1.80 32.10 -20.44
C ARG A 150 1.81 33.40 -19.63
N CYS A 151 1.41 33.32 -18.36
CA CYS A 151 1.57 34.41 -17.41
C CYS A 151 3.01 34.35 -16.91
N SER A 152 3.83 35.35 -17.32
CA SER A 152 5.26 35.39 -16.96
C SER A 152 5.54 35.62 -15.46
N GLU A 153 4.60 36.28 -14.75
CA GLU A 153 4.78 36.68 -13.35
C GLU A 153 3.94 35.86 -12.36
N SER A 154 3.09 34.94 -12.85
CA SER A 154 2.19 34.17 -12.02
C SER A 154 2.47 32.69 -12.13
N PHE A 155 2.71 32.06 -10.97
CA PHE A 155 2.92 30.62 -10.83
C PHE A 155 2.01 30.06 -9.75
N ARG A 156 1.53 28.84 -9.96
CA ARG A 156 0.86 28.07 -8.92
C ARG A 156 1.89 27.25 -8.16
N LYS A 157 2.13 27.56 -6.88
CA LYS A 157 2.99 26.73 -6.03
C LYS A 157 2.28 25.40 -5.74
N VAL A 158 2.95 24.30 -6.05
CA VAL A 158 2.51 22.94 -5.78
C VAL A 158 3.48 22.32 -4.77
N ASN A 159 2.96 21.92 -3.62
CA ASN A 159 3.78 21.34 -2.55
C ASN A 159 3.97 19.84 -2.78
N ALA A 160 5.02 19.30 -2.15
CA ALA A 160 5.23 17.86 -2.09
C ALA A 160 4.00 17.14 -1.51
N SER A 161 3.61 16.06 -2.12
CA SER A 161 2.37 15.33 -1.82
C SER A 161 2.61 13.84 -1.92
N ASP A 162 1.74 13.05 -1.29
CA ASP A 162 1.86 11.59 -1.28
C ASP A 162 1.38 10.99 -2.60
N VAL A 163 0.41 11.66 -3.24
CA VAL A 163 -0.13 11.30 -4.56
C VAL A 163 -0.06 12.50 -5.49
N ILE A 164 0.43 12.27 -6.69
CA ILE A 164 0.45 13.26 -7.77
C ILE A 164 -0.41 12.73 -8.89
N ILE A 165 -1.40 13.50 -9.34
CA ILE A 165 -2.19 13.19 -10.53
C ILE A 165 -1.74 14.13 -11.64
N LEU A 166 -1.23 13.59 -12.74
CA LEU A 166 -0.93 14.33 -13.96
C LEU A 166 -2.05 14.06 -14.99
N GLU A 167 -2.84 15.09 -15.29
CA GLU A 167 -3.94 15.03 -16.24
C GLU A 167 -3.60 15.73 -17.54
N GLY A 168 -3.97 15.15 -18.69
CA GLY A 168 -3.86 15.83 -19.98
C GLY A 168 -4.26 14.94 -21.16
N ILE A 169 -4.30 15.56 -22.35
CA ILE A 169 -4.63 14.83 -23.58
C ILE A 169 -3.45 14.03 -24.13
N LEU A 170 -2.22 14.48 -23.90
CA LEU A 170 -0.99 13.90 -24.45
C LEU A 170 -0.01 13.40 -23.40
N VAL A 171 -0.44 13.24 -22.13
CA VAL A 171 0.45 12.80 -21.05
C VAL A 171 1.04 11.40 -21.26
N PHE A 172 0.45 10.59 -22.16
CA PHE A 172 0.99 9.28 -22.55
C PHE A 172 1.76 9.30 -23.87
N HIS A 173 1.87 10.46 -24.52
CA HIS A 173 2.56 10.54 -25.81
C HIS A 173 4.06 10.38 -25.64
N ASP A 174 4.68 11.13 -24.74
CA ASP A 174 6.11 11.11 -24.49
C ASP A 174 6.54 9.90 -23.62
N PRO A 175 7.55 9.10 -24.04
CA PRO A 175 8.03 7.95 -23.25
C PRO A 175 8.62 8.33 -21.90
N GLN A 176 9.30 9.47 -21.79
CA GLN A 176 9.95 9.89 -20.54
C GLN A 176 8.89 10.28 -19.50
N VAL A 177 7.82 10.97 -19.92
CA VAL A 177 6.68 11.30 -19.08
C VAL A 177 5.98 10.03 -18.60
N ARG A 178 5.75 9.06 -19.52
CA ARG A 178 5.11 7.76 -19.15
C ARG A 178 5.92 6.97 -18.12
N ASN A 179 7.25 6.99 -18.23
CA ASN A 179 8.14 6.24 -17.35
C ASN A 179 8.18 6.79 -15.91
N LEU A 180 7.75 8.03 -15.69
CA LEU A 180 7.59 8.59 -14.35
C LEU A 180 6.35 8.05 -13.64
N MET A 181 5.35 7.55 -14.38
CA MET A 181 4.04 7.18 -13.85
C MET A 181 4.05 5.77 -13.24
N ASP A 182 3.51 5.67 -12.04
CA ASP A 182 3.31 4.41 -11.32
C ASP A 182 1.97 3.74 -11.71
N MET A 183 1.01 4.53 -12.21
CA MET A 183 -0.29 4.08 -12.73
C MET A 183 -0.75 4.96 -13.88
N LYS A 184 -1.28 4.34 -14.95
CA LYS A 184 -1.72 5.00 -16.17
C LYS A 184 -3.20 4.70 -16.45
N ILE A 185 -4.05 5.72 -16.39
CA ILE A 185 -5.50 5.63 -16.58
C ILE A 185 -5.89 6.32 -17.89
N PHE A 186 -6.56 5.61 -18.79
CA PHE A 186 -7.14 6.20 -19.99
C PHE A 186 -8.64 6.34 -19.85
N VAL A 187 -9.15 7.58 -19.99
CA VAL A 187 -10.58 7.90 -19.94
C VAL A 187 -11.15 7.85 -21.35
N ASP A 188 -11.90 6.78 -21.60
CA ASP A 188 -12.46 6.47 -22.91
C ASP A 188 -13.94 6.85 -22.98
N THR A 189 -14.28 7.74 -23.91
CA THR A 189 -15.65 8.21 -24.11
C THR A 189 -15.88 8.36 -25.62
N ASP A 190 -17.05 7.97 -26.09
CA ASP A 190 -17.41 7.98 -27.50
C ASP A 190 -17.29 9.38 -28.12
N ALA A 191 -16.94 9.43 -29.39
CA ALA A 191 -16.58 10.68 -30.07
C ALA A 191 -17.75 11.68 -30.16
N ASP A 192 -18.97 11.21 -30.32
CA ASP A 192 -20.20 11.99 -30.34
C ASP A 192 -20.50 12.64 -28.98
N ILE A 193 -20.35 11.87 -27.89
CA ILE A 193 -20.50 12.35 -26.50
C ILE A 193 -19.44 13.41 -26.21
N ARG A 194 -18.18 13.16 -26.59
CA ARG A 194 -17.09 14.13 -26.41
C ARG A 194 -17.36 15.42 -27.16
N LEU A 195 -17.85 15.32 -28.41
CA LEU A 195 -18.20 16.50 -29.22
C LEU A 195 -19.34 17.30 -28.59
N ALA A 196 -20.42 16.64 -28.18
CA ALA A 196 -21.55 17.29 -27.52
C ALA A 196 -21.12 18.01 -26.21
N ARG A 197 -20.31 17.36 -25.36
CA ARG A 197 -19.75 17.96 -24.14
C ARG A 197 -18.83 19.14 -24.46
N ARG A 198 -18.01 19.05 -25.52
CA ARG A 198 -17.12 20.13 -25.94
C ARG A 198 -17.92 21.35 -26.45
N ILE A 199 -18.93 21.15 -27.29
CA ILE A 199 -19.77 22.24 -27.75
C ILE A 199 -20.39 22.96 -26.56
N ARG A 200 -21.00 22.21 -25.62
CA ARG A 200 -21.63 22.80 -24.42
C ARG A 200 -20.63 23.61 -23.60
N ARG A 201 -19.45 23.02 -23.27
CA ARG A 201 -18.41 23.69 -22.49
C ARG A 201 -17.89 24.94 -23.18
N ASP A 202 -17.53 24.84 -24.46
CA ASP A 202 -16.87 25.94 -25.19
C ASP A 202 -17.84 27.08 -25.52
N THR A 203 -19.13 26.80 -25.68
CA THR A 203 -20.15 27.84 -25.86
C THR A 203 -20.55 28.50 -24.54
N VAL A 204 -20.84 27.73 -23.49
CA VAL A 204 -21.36 28.27 -22.22
C VAL A 204 -20.26 28.89 -21.39
N GLU A 205 -19.11 28.21 -21.25
CA GLU A 205 -18.05 28.63 -20.33
C GLU A 205 -16.99 29.53 -20.98
N ARG A 206 -16.73 29.34 -22.29
CA ARG A 206 -15.67 30.04 -23.01
C ARG A 206 -16.21 31.10 -23.98
N GLY A 207 -17.54 31.16 -24.16
CA GLY A 207 -18.22 32.15 -25.02
C GLY A 207 -17.89 32.04 -26.52
N ARG A 208 -17.52 30.83 -26.99
CA ARG A 208 -17.17 30.55 -28.38
C ARG A 208 -18.44 30.32 -29.23
N ASP A 209 -18.39 30.71 -30.50
CA ASP A 209 -19.44 30.36 -31.46
C ASP A 209 -19.39 28.87 -31.82
N VAL A 210 -20.58 28.26 -32.02
CA VAL A 210 -20.73 26.84 -32.36
C VAL A 210 -20.01 26.48 -33.66
N SER A 211 -20.11 27.33 -34.69
CA SER A 211 -19.45 27.10 -35.98
C SER A 211 -17.97 27.06 -35.85
N SER A 212 -17.36 27.96 -35.06
CA SER A 212 -15.93 28.00 -34.77
C SER A 212 -15.49 26.76 -33.99
N VAL A 213 -16.29 26.27 -33.04
CA VAL A 213 -15.99 25.04 -32.27
C VAL A 213 -15.98 23.82 -33.19
N LEU A 214 -16.92 23.70 -34.11
CA LEU A 214 -17.04 22.61 -35.07
C LEU A 214 -15.89 22.62 -36.09
N GLU A 215 -15.54 23.78 -36.62
CA GLU A 215 -14.42 23.94 -37.55
C GLU A 215 -13.10 23.52 -36.90
N GLN A 216 -12.82 24.03 -35.71
CA GLN A 216 -11.63 23.68 -34.96
C GLN A 216 -11.59 22.18 -34.62
N TYR A 217 -12.75 21.59 -34.28
CA TYR A 217 -12.84 20.16 -33.99
C TYR A 217 -12.51 19.32 -35.22
N GLY A 218 -13.07 19.64 -36.38
CA GLY A 218 -12.81 18.90 -37.61
C GLY A 218 -11.39 19.07 -38.15
N ARG A 219 -10.82 20.29 -38.03
CA ARG A 219 -9.52 20.63 -38.58
C ARG A 219 -8.34 20.13 -37.72
N PHE A 220 -8.44 20.19 -36.40
CA PHE A 220 -7.31 19.93 -35.52
C PHE A 220 -7.59 18.84 -34.46
N VAL A 221 -8.72 18.96 -33.73
CA VAL A 221 -8.93 18.14 -32.52
C VAL A 221 -9.17 16.69 -32.86
N LYS A 222 -9.99 16.39 -33.88
CA LYS A 222 -10.26 15.02 -34.26
C LYS A 222 -9.04 14.36 -34.91
N PRO A 223 -8.31 14.95 -35.86
CA PRO A 223 -7.08 14.40 -36.39
C PRO A 223 -6.03 14.16 -35.29
N ALA A 224 -5.76 15.13 -34.41
CA ALA A 224 -4.81 14.98 -33.33
C ALA A 224 -5.21 13.88 -32.32
N PHE A 225 -6.50 13.69 -32.10
CA PHE A 225 -6.97 12.55 -31.29
C PHE A 225 -6.64 11.22 -31.95
N ASP A 226 -6.92 11.09 -33.25
CA ASP A 226 -6.69 9.84 -34.00
C ASP A 226 -5.18 9.53 -34.14
N ASP A 227 -4.34 10.56 -34.34
CA ASP A 227 -2.92 10.42 -34.57
C ASP A 227 -2.07 10.26 -33.29
N PHE A 228 -2.42 10.96 -32.21
CA PHE A 228 -1.58 11.03 -31.00
C PHE A 228 -2.26 10.46 -29.74
N VAL A 229 -3.54 10.78 -29.51
CA VAL A 229 -4.20 10.42 -28.24
C VAL A 229 -4.66 8.96 -28.25
N LEU A 230 -5.40 8.55 -29.29
CA LEU A 230 -5.94 7.19 -29.40
C LEU A 230 -4.84 6.11 -29.42
N PRO A 231 -3.73 6.27 -30.17
CA PRO A 231 -2.64 5.30 -30.16
C PRO A 231 -1.97 5.16 -28.77
N SER A 232 -2.04 6.19 -27.94
CA SER A 232 -1.46 6.16 -26.59
C SER A 232 -2.26 5.32 -25.59
N LYS A 233 -3.52 5.00 -25.89
CA LYS A 233 -4.40 4.13 -25.09
C LYS A 233 -3.79 2.77 -24.77
N LYS A 234 -2.96 2.22 -25.67
CA LYS A 234 -2.25 0.95 -25.48
C LYS A 234 -1.29 0.92 -24.28
N TYR A 235 -0.88 2.08 -23.79
CA TYR A 235 0.02 2.20 -22.64
C TYR A 235 -0.72 2.30 -21.31
N ALA A 236 -2.05 2.38 -21.33
CA ALA A 236 -2.85 2.47 -20.12
C ALA A 236 -2.87 1.14 -19.35
N ASP A 237 -2.70 1.22 -18.03
CA ASP A 237 -2.88 0.09 -17.11
C ASP A 237 -4.38 -0.17 -16.87
N VAL A 238 -5.19 0.91 -16.90
CA VAL A 238 -6.66 0.86 -16.72
C VAL A 238 -7.34 1.76 -17.73
N ILE A 239 -8.46 1.29 -18.31
CA ILE A 239 -9.33 2.06 -19.19
C ILE A 239 -10.67 2.27 -18.47
N ILE A 240 -11.09 3.54 -18.33
CA ILE A 240 -12.39 3.91 -17.78
C ILE A 240 -13.33 4.26 -18.94
N PRO A 241 -14.28 3.39 -19.31
CA PRO A 241 -15.29 3.72 -20.30
C PRO A 241 -16.32 4.71 -19.73
N ARG A 242 -16.83 5.60 -20.57
CA ARG A 242 -17.86 6.61 -20.25
C ARG A 242 -17.39 7.73 -19.30
N GLY A 243 -16.11 7.77 -18.93
CA GLY A 243 -15.56 8.83 -18.09
C GLY A 243 -16.11 8.85 -16.67
N GLY A 244 -16.41 10.03 -16.13
CA GLY A 244 -16.89 10.21 -14.75
C GLY A 244 -18.23 9.55 -14.41
N ASP A 245 -19.00 9.13 -15.42
CA ASP A 245 -20.28 8.43 -15.20
C ASP A 245 -20.08 6.96 -14.73
N ASN A 246 -18.84 6.46 -14.79
CA ASN A 246 -18.50 5.11 -14.36
C ASN A 246 -17.96 5.07 -12.92
N HIS A 247 -18.86 5.29 -11.96
CA HIS A 247 -18.52 5.30 -10.52
C HIS A 247 -17.86 4.00 -10.07
N VAL A 248 -18.33 2.85 -10.54
CA VAL A 248 -17.80 1.53 -10.16
C VAL A 248 -16.32 1.38 -10.53
N ALA A 249 -15.93 1.81 -11.74
CA ALA A 249 -14.53 1.76 -12.15
C ALA A 249 -13.67 2.72 -11.32
N ILE A 250 -14.20 3.90 -10.98
CA ILE A 250 -13.50 4.89 -10.17
C ILE A 250 -13.30 4.35 -8.75
N ASP A 251 -14.32 3.75 -8.14
CA ASP A 251 -14.25 3.16 -6.80
C ASP A 251 -13.20 2.04 -6.72
N LEU A 252 -13.14 1.16 -7.73
CA LEU A 252 -12.12 0.12 -7.82
C LEU A 252 -10.70 0.68 -7.93
N ILE A 253 -10.52 1.76 -8.71
CA ILE A 253 -9.24 2.45 -8.84
C ILE A 253 -8.83 3.07 -7.51
N VAL A 254 -9.74 3.76 -6.84
CA VAL A 254 -9.48 4.37 -5.54
C VAL A 254 -9.11 3.32 -4.49
N GLN A 255 -9.81 2.18 -4.45
CA GLN A 255 -9.45 1.06 -3.58
C GLN A 255 -8.04 0.53 -3.90
N HIS A 256 -7.70 0.40 -5.17
CA HIS A 256 -6.35 -0.01 -5.57
C HIS A 256 -5.28 0.99 -5.14
N ILE A 257 -5.54 2.30 -5.32
CA ILE A 257 -4.63 3.37 -4.87
C ILE A 257 -4.46 3.32 -3.35
N ARG A 258 -5.57 3.23 -2.58
CA ARG A 258 -5.53 3.09 -1.12
C ARG A 258 -4.72 1.88 -0.68
N THR A 259 -4.91 0.74 -1.32
CA THR A 259 -4.14 -0.48 -1.03
C THR A 259 -2.65 -0.25 -1.25
N LYS A 260 -2.27 0.38 -2.36
CA LYS A 260 -0.85 0.69 -2.66
C LYS A 260 -0.26 1.69 -1.68
N LEU A 261 -1.00 2.73 -1.30
CA LEU A 261 -0.57 3.73 -0.34
C LEU A 261 -0.55 3.16 1.08
N GLY A 262 -1.59 2.43 1.48
CA GLY A 262 -1.73 1.85 2.82
C GLY A 262 -0.65 0.82 3.14
N LEU A 263 -0.35 -0.10 2.23
CA LEU A 263 0.68 -1.13 2.42
C LEU A 263 2.10 -0.56 2.54
N HIS A 264 2.39 0.57 1.88
CA HIS A 264 3.73 1.16 1.93
C HIS A 264 3.91 2.20 3.04
N ASP A 265 2.83 2.89 3.46
CA ASP A 265 2.98 4.05 4.35
C ASP A 265 2.97 3.68 5.84
N LEU A 266 2.12 2.76 6.27
CA LEU A 266 2.01 2.44 7.71
C LEU A 266 3.28 1.80 8.27
N CYS A 267 3.89 0.85 7.56
CA CYS A 267 5.16 0.25 7.97
C CYS A 267 6.36 1.20 7.87
N LYS A 268 6.24 2.28 7.07
CA LYS A 268 7.24 3.34 6.97
C LYS A 268 6.99 4.47 7.97
N ILE A 269 5.73 4.77 8.28
CA ILE A 269 5.35 5.76 9.28
C ILE A 269 5.63 5.22 10.68
N TYR A 270 5.33 3.94 10.91
CA TYR A 270 5.45 3.28 12.19
C TYR A 270 6.49 2.16 12.11
N ASN A 271 7.68 2.38 12.64
CA ASN A 271 8.76 1.39 12.67
C ASN A 271 8.45 0.15 13.53
N ASN A 272 7.34 0.18 14.26
CA ASN A 272 6.85 -0.88 15.14
C ASN A 272 5.69 -1.68 14.53
N VAL A 273 5.35 -1.46 13.26
CA VAL A 273 4.35 -2.24 12.50
C VAL A 273 5.04 -3.17 11.53
N TYR A 274 4.75 -4.46 11.65
CA TYR A 274 5.34 -5.53 10.87
C TYR A 274 4.25 -6.33 10.16
N VAL A 275 4.37 -6.43 8.84
CA VAL A 275 3.49 -7.27 8.01
C VAL A 275 4.28 -8.47 7.57
N ILE A 276 3.75 -9.68 7.76
CA ILE A 276 4.43 -10.89 7.28
C ILE A 276 4.53 -10.88 5.75
N GLN A 277 5.59 -11.48 5.20
CA GLN A 277 5.80 -11.50 3.76
C GLN A 277 4.62 -12.19 3.05
N SER A 278 3.93 -11.45 2.17
CA SER A 278 2.81 -11.96 1.39
C SER A 278 3.26 -12.93 0.29
N THR A 279 3.36 -14.21 0.62
CA THR A 279 3.61 -15.29 -0.35
C THR A 279 2.31 -15.72 -1.03
N PHE A 280 2.40 -16.45 -2.16
CA PHE A 280 1.21 -17.04 -2.79
C PHE A 280 0.44 -17.96 -1.85
N GLN A 281 1.13 -18.67 -0.95
CA GLN A 281 0.51 -19.53 0.06
C GLN A 281 -0.31 -18.72 1.07
N ILE A 282 0.24 -17.61 1.58
CA ILE A 282 -0.48 -16.70 2.50
C ILE A 282 -1.67 -16.07 1.80
N ARG A 283 -1.50 -15.59 0.55
CA ARG A 283 -2.60 -15.04 -0.25
C ARG A 283 -3.71 -16.07 -0.50
N GLY A 284 -3.34 -17.33 -0.76
CA GLY A 284 -4.31 -18.41 -0.90
C GLY A 284 -5.13 -18.66 0.38
N MET A 285 -4.48 -18.64 1.56
CA MET A 285 -5.18 -18.74 2.84
C MET A 285 -6.10 -17.55 3.08
N HIS A 286 -5.65 -16.32 2.79
CA HIS A 286 -6.50 -15.12 2.87
C HIS A 286 -7.71 -15.22 1.92
N THR A 287 -7.54 -15.71 0.70
CA THR A 287 -8.65 -15.91 -0.24
C THR A 287 -9.71 -16.82 0.37
N LEU A 288 -9.30 -17.94 0.96
CA LEU A 288 -10.21 -18.91 1.55
C LEU A 288 -10.93 -18.35 2.79
N ILE A 289 -10.22 -17.77 3.76
CA ILE A 289 -10.86 -17.24 4.99
C ILE A 289 -11.72 -16.00 4.74
N ARG A 290 -11.52 -15.29 3.63
CA ARG A 290 -12.35 -14.16 3.23
C ARG A 290 -13.61 -14.58 2.45
N ASP A 291 -13.60 -15.77 1.89
CA ASP A 291 -14.74 -16.29 1.15
C ASP A 291 -15.97 -16.41 2.06
N ARG A 292 -17.10 -15.88 1.59
CA ARG A 292 -18.36 -15.91 2.30
C ARG A 292 -18.91 -17.33 2.44
N ASP A 293 -18.68 -18.15 1.42
CA ASP A 293 -19.30 -19.46 1.28
C ASP A 293 -18.41 -20.60 1.82
N ILE A 294 -17.28 -20.28 2.44
CA ILE A 294 -16.38 -21.28 3.06
C ILE A 294 -17.08 -21.99 4.21
N THR A 295 -16.85 -23.28 4.36
CA THR A 295 -17.36 -24.04 5.51
C THR A 295 -16.66 -23.65 6.80
N THR A 296 -17.32 -23.73 7.95
CA THR A 296 -16.72 -23.44 9.27
C THR A 296 -15.48 -24.29 9.54
N PRO A 297 -15.45 -25.63 9.27
CA PRO A 297 -14.23 -26.43 9.44
C PRO A 297 -13.05 -25.94 8.59
N ASP A 298 -13.30 -25.56 7.34
CA ASP A 298 -12.23 -25.02 6.47
C ASP A 298 -11.78 -23.65 6.93
N PHE A 299 -12.70 -22.78 7.33
CA PHE A 299 -12.38 -21.47 7.89
C PHE A 299 -11.43 -21.60 9.11
N VAL A 300 -11.77 -22.48 10.04
CA VAL A 300 -10.95 -22.74 11.25
C VAL A 300 -9.58 -23.29 10.83
N PHE A 301 -9.54 -24.28 9.94
CA PHE A 301 -8.29 -24.90 9.50
C PHE A 301 -7.32 -23.90 8.86
N TYR A 302 -7.80 -23.08 7.92
CA TYR A 302 -6.94 -22.11 7.23
C TYR A 302 -6.60 -20.92 8.12
N SER A 303 -7.50 -20.50 9.01
CA SER A 303 -7.24 -19.48 10.04
C SER A 303 -6.14 -19.94 10.99
N ASP A 304 -6.20 -21.16 11.51
CA ASP A 304 -5.18 -21.72 12.42
C ASP A 304 -3.78 -21.78 11.77
N ARG A 305 -3.74 -22.12 10.47
CA ARG A 305 -2.47 -22.11 9.73
C ARG A 305 -1.90 -20.71 9.61
N LEU A 306 -2.73 -19.72 9.28
CA LEU A 306 -2.31 -18.32 9.15
C LEU A 306 -1.89 -17.74 10.50
N ILE A 307 -2.64 -18.03 11.57
CA ILE A 307 -2.32 -17.62 12.93
C ILE A 307 -0.93 -18.12 13.33
N ARG A 308 -0.57 -19.38 13.04
CA ARG A 308 0.77 -19.91 13.35
C ARG A 308 1.87 -19.12 12.69
N LEU A 309 1.70 -18.72 11.43
CA LEU A 309 2.69 -17.90 10.71
C LEU A 309 2.86 -16.53 11.35
N VAL A 310 1.76 -15.90 11.77
CA VAL A 310 1.79 -14.61 12.48
C VAL A 310 2.47 -14.76 13.84
N VAL A 311 2.16 -15.83 14.59
CA VAL A 311 2.78 -16.14 15.89
C VAL A 311 4.29 -16.33 15.74
N GLU A 312 4.73 -17.17 14.79
CA GLU A 312 6.17 -17.42 14.55
C GLU A 312 6.90 -16.13 14.16
N HIS A 313 6.29 -15.31 13.31
CA HIS A 313 6.86 -14.01 12.96
C HIS A 313 6.96 -13.09 14.19
N GLY A 314 5.91 -13.04 15.00
CA GLY A 314 5.88 -12.27 16.25
C GLY A 314 6.94 -12.71 17.26
N LEU A 315 7.18 -14.00 17.38
CA LEU A 315 8.25 -14.55 18.21
C LEU A 315 9.64 -14.08 17.79
N GLY A 316 9.85 -13.84 16.49
CA GLY A 316 11.10 -13.29 15.96
C GLY A 316 11.44 -11.88 16.45
N HIS A 317 10.48 -11.15 17.03
CA HIS A 317 10.68 -9.80 17.58
C HIS A 317 10.98 -9.78 19.08
N LEU A 318 11.09 -10.96 19.71
CA LEU A 318 11.49 -11.10 21.12
C LEU A 318 13.01 -10.96 21.29
N PRO A 319 13.49 -10.61 22.49
CA PRO A 319 14.92 -10.63 22.77
C PRO A 319 15.43 -12.07 22.82
N PHE A 320 16.59 -12.32 22.21
CA PHE A 320 17.30 -13.57 22.23
C PHE A 320 18.66 -13.40 22.93
N THR A 321 19.17 -14.47 23.54
CA THR A 321 20.52 -14.52 24.12
C THR A 321 21.36 -15.50 23.32
N GLU A 322 22.62 -15.16 23.06
CA GLU A 322 23.55 -16.06 22.39
C GLU A 322 23.78 -17.34 23.23
N LYS A 323 23.84 -18.47 22.55
CA LYS A 323 24.05 -19.77 23.16
C LYS A 323 24.95 -20.64 22.31
N GLN A 324 26.04 -21.05 22.92
CA GLN A 324 26.95 -22.03 22.32
C GLN A 324 26.50 -23.45 22.64
N VAL A 325 26.46 -24.32 21.64
CA VAL A 325 26.18 -25.77 21.81
C VAL A 325 27.20 -26.58 21.03
N VAL A 326 27.44 -27.80 21.50
CA VAL A 326 28.26 -28.81 20.79
C VAL A 326 27.32 -29.71 20.00
N THR A 327 27.53 -29.81 18.70
CA THR A 327 26.72 -30.63 17.80
C THR A 327 27.11 -32.13 17.95
N PRO A 328 26.29 -33.07 17.47
CA PRO A 328 26.63 -34.50 17.48
C PRO A 328 27.92 -34.85 16.72
N THR A 329 28.37 -33.99 15.82
CA THR A 329 29.67 -34.14 15.10
C THR A 329 30.87 -33.65 15.91
N GLY A 330 30.66 -33.14 17.13
CA GLY A 330 31.72 -32.59 17.99
C GLY A 330 32.08 -31.11 17.65
N SER A 331 31.43 -30.50 16.67
CA SER A 331 31.67 -29.11 16.27
C SER A 331 30.87 -28.12 17.13
N VAL A 332 31.44 -26.94 17.31
CA VAL A 332 30.76 -25.85 18.05
C VAL A 332 29.82 -25.12 17.13
N TYR A 333 28.58 -24.92 17.59
CA TYR A 333 27.57 -24.08 16.89
C TYR A 333 27.17 -22.93 17.81
N MET A 334 27.27 -21.68 17.27
CA MET A 334 26.81 -20.49 17.95
C MET A 334 25.36 -20.23 17.52
N GLY A 335 24.43 -20.46 18.39
CA GLY A 335 22.99 -20.25 18.19
C GLY A 335 22.44 -19.24 19.19
N VAL A 336 21.13 -19.26 19.40
CA VAL A 336 20.42 -18.40 20.34
C VAL A 336 19.50 -19.20 21.25
N ASP A 337 19.31 -18.74 22.47
CA ASP A 337 18.33 -19.30 23.42
C ASP A 337 17.03 -18.48 23.37
N PHE A 338 15.90 -19.17 23.52
CA PHE A 338 14.57 -18.54 23.47
C PHE A 338 14.27 -17.71 24.73
N CYS A 339 13.50 -16.67 24.59
CA CYS A 339 12.94 -15.92 25.71
C CYS A 339 12.03 -16.82 26.56
N LYS A 340 12.33 -16.98 27.85
CA LYS A 340 11.64 -17.92 28.76
C LYS A 340 10.44 -17.30 29.49
N LYS A 341 10.45 -15.98 29.68
CA LYS A 341 9.37 -15.25 30.39
C LYS A 341 8.36 -14.69 29.40
N LEU A 342 7.51 -15.57 28.85
CA LEU A 342 6.46 -15.23 27.90
C LEU A 342 5.07 -15.42 28.53
N CYS A 343 4.10 -14.65 28.06
CA CYS A 343 2.69 -14.81 28.33
C CYS A 343 1.86 -14.43 27.10
N GLY A 344 0.97 -15.31 26.64
CA GLY A 344 -0.09 -14.92 25.72
C GLY A 344 -1.23 -14.28 26.50
N VAL A 345 -1.82 -13.22 25.97
CA VAL A 345 -3.03 -12.60 26.54
C VAL A 345 -4.06 -12.45 25.44
N SER A 346 -5.17 -13.17 25.52
CA SER A 346 -6.25 -13.12 24.54
C SER A 346 -7.29 -12.09 24.93
N ILE A 347 -7.72 -11.27 23.94
CA ILE A 347 -8.93 -10.43 24.07
C ILE A 347 -10.12 -11.34 23.76
N VAL A 348 -10.95 -11.57 24.75
CA VAL A 348 -12.12 -12.45 24.65
C VAL A 348 -13.16 -11.77 23.73
N ARG A 349 -13.77 -12.42 22.80
CA ARG A 349 -13.85 -13.85 22.44
C ARG A 349 -12.89 -14.22 21.28
N SER A 350 -12.75 -13.31 20.31
CA SER A 350 -12.01 -13.58 19.06
C SER A 350 -10.55 -13.97 19.29
N GLY A 351 -9.87 -13.34 20.24
CA GLY A 351 -8.45 -13.65 20.55
C GLY A 351 -8.20 -15.06 21.07
N GLU A 352 -9.22 -15.73 21.63
CA GLU A 352 -9.11 -17.10 22.11
C GLU A 352 -8.84 -18.10 20.98
N SER A 353 -9.26 -17.80 19.74
CA SER A 353 -8.97 -18.60 18.56
C SER A 353 -7.46 -18.75 18.29
N MET A 354 -6.65 -17.78 18.72
CA MET A 354 -5.21 -17.75 18.52
C MET A 354 -4.44 -18.55 19.57
N GLU A 355 -5.07 -18.96 20.68
CA GLU A 355 -4.39 -19.64 21.81
C GLU A 355 -3.81 -20.99 21.41
N ASN A 356 -4.53 -21.79 20.62
CA ASN A 356 -4.08 -23.12 20.19
C ASN A 356 -2.82 -23.03 19.31
N ALA A 357 -2.80 -22.11 18.38
CA ALA A 357 -1.63 -21.85 17.54
C ALA A 357 -0.44 -21.38 18.39
N LEU A 358 -0.66 -20.48 19.33
CA LEU A 358 0.39 -20.02 20.26
C LEU A 358 0.96 -21.16 21.13
N ARG A 359 0.10 -22.05 21.65
CA ARG A 359 0.54 -23.22 22.42
C ARG A 359 1.32 -24.21 21.57
N ALA A 360 1.00 -24.32 20.28
CA ALA A 360 1.73 -25.18 19.36
C ALA A 360 3.15 -24.64 19.06
N CYS A 361 3.33 -23.30 19.05
CA CYS A 361 4.62 -22.66 18.83
C CYS A 361 5.45 -22.51 20.14
N CYS A 362 4.80 -22.32 21.29
CA CYS A 362 5.45 -22.01 22.55
C CYS A 362 5.10 -23.05 23.64
N LYS A 363 5.98 -24.02 23.87
CA LYS A 363 5.77 -25.06 24.88
C LYS A 363 5.65 -24.49 26.30
N GLY A 364 4.50 -24.77 26.96
CA GLY A 364 4.28 -24.39 28.36
C GLY A 364 4.04 -22.91 28.61
N ILE A 365 3.67 -22.13 27.56
CA ILE A 365 3.34 -20.71 27.70
C ILE A 365 2.14 -20.49 28.63
N LYS A 366 2.23 -19.47 29.48
CA LYS A 366 1.08 -19.01 30.29
C LYS A 366 0.12 -18.22 29.40
N ILE A 367 -1.18 -18.34 29.64
CA ILE A 367 -2.20 -17.58 28.95
C ILE A 367 -3.03 -16.82 29.96
N GLY A 368 -3.13 -15.51 29.75
CA GLY A 368 -4.06 -14.60 30.40
C GLY A 368 -5.23 -14.28 29.49
N LYS A 369 -6.30 -13.74 30.05
CA LYS A 369 -7.51 -13.33 29.33
C LYS A 369 -7.95 -11.96 29.76
N ILE A 370 -8.41 -11.14 28.82
CA ILE A 370 -9.02 -9.82 29.04
C ILE A 370 -10.34 -9.80 28.31
N LEU A 371 -11.45 -9.58 29.04
CA LEU A 371 -12.77 -9.34 28.47
C LEU A 371 -13.07 -7.85 28.56
N ILE A 372 -13.39 -7.25 27.43
CA ILE A 372 -13.78 -5.85 27.32
C ILE A 372 -15.23 -5.82 26.84
N HIS A 373 -16.15 -5.40 27.71
CA HIS A 373 -17.57 -5.32 27.40
C HIS A 373 -18.06 -3.88 27.56
N ARG A 374 -18.85 -3.38 26.58
CA ARG A 374 -19.57 -2.10 26.70
C ARG A 374 -20.95 -2.36 27.22
N ASP A 375 -21.26 -1.82 28.39
CA ASP A 375 -22.62 -1.84 28.94
C ASP A 375 -23.49 -0.81 28.19
N GLY A 376 -24.57 -1.28 27.53
CA GLY A 376 -25.28 -0.56 26.46
C GLY A 376 -25.87 0.80 26.84
N ASP A 377 -26.31 1.02 28.08
CA ASP A 377 -27.10 2.22 28.47
C ASP A 377 -26.32 3.29 29.26
N ASN A 378 -25.21 2.95 29.89
CA ASN A 378 -24.52 3.88 30.81
C ASN A 378 -23.09 4.24 30.39
N GLY A 379 -22.61 3.78 29.24
CA GLY A 379 -21.24 4.05 28.76
C GLY A 379 -20.13 3.51 29.66
N LYS A 380 -20.47 2.75 30.72
CA LYS A 380 -19.50 2.11 31.60
C LYS A 380 -18.93 0.88 30.91
N GLN A 381 -17.61 0.83 30.81
CA GLN A 381 -16.89 -0.35 30.34
C GLN A 381 -16.65 -1.31 31.50
N LEU A 382 -17.11 -2.55 31.35
CA LEU A 382 -16.74 -3.64 32.23
C LEU A 382 -15.51 -4.32 31.68
N ILE A 383 -14.39 -4.23 32.42
CA ILE A 383 -13.18 -4.96 32.09
C ILE A 383 -13.02 -6.08 33.12
N TYR A 384 -13.02 -7.33 32.64
CA TYR A 384 -12.64 -8.48 33.44
C TYR A 384 -11.29 -9.00 32.99
N GLU A 385 -10.42 -9.35 33.95
CA GLU A 385 -9.08 -9.84 33.65
C GLU A 385 -8.73 -11.08 34.46
N LYS A 386 -7.99 -11.97 33.84
CA LYS A 386 -7.32 -13.10 34.53
C LYS A 386 -5.91 -13.21 34.00
N LEU A 387 -4.97 -12.57 34.69
CA LEU A 387 -3.56 -12.50 34.30
C LEU A 387 -2.69 -13.26 35.30
N PRO A 388 -1.52 -13.79 34.87
CA PRO A 388 -0.52 -14.35 35.79
C PRO A 388 -0.04 -13.30 36.80
N LYS A 389 0.23 -13.69 38.05
CA LYS A 389 0.71 -12.78 39.09
C LYS A 389 2.02 -12.09 38.75
N ASP A 390 2.85 -12.74 37.92
CA ASP A 390 4.18 -12.30 37.47
C ASP A 390 4.12 -11.68 36.07
N ILE A 391 2.97 -11.10 35.65
CA ILE A 391 2.78 -10.56 34.30
C ILE A 391 3.73 -9.40 34.00
N SER A 392 4.07 -8.57 34.99
CA SER A 392 5.00 -7.45 34.87
C SER A 392 6.44 -7.85 34.52
N GLU A 393 6.78 -9.12 34.72
CA GLU A 393 8.12 -9.68 34.42
C GLU A 393 8.14 -10.47 33.10
N ARG A 394 7.06 -10.40 32.29
CA ARG A 394 6.88 -11.20 31.09
C ARG A 394 6.75 -10.36 29.85
N HIS A 395 7.34 -10.83 28.75
CA HIS A 395 6.95 -10.35 27.42
C HIS A 395 5.56 -10.87 27.10
N VAL A 396 4.69 -9.98 26.64
CA VAL A 396 3.28 -10.27 26.38
C VAL A 396 3.01 -10.31 24.88
N LEU A 397 2.45 -11.43 24.43
CA LEU A 397 1.86 -11.58 23.12
C LEU A 397 0.35 -11.35 23.25
N LEU A 398 -0.10 -10.14 22.91
CA LEU A 398 -1.53 -9.77 22.92
C LEU A 398 -2.18 -10.32 21.66
N LEU A 399 -3.30 -11.03 21.82
CA LEU A 399 -3.95 -11.79 20.75
C LEU A 399 -5.34 -11.24 20.45
N ASP A 400 -5.55 -10.78 19.22
CA ASP A 400 -6.87 -10.49 18.66
C ASP A 400 -6.77 -10.57 17.13
N PRO A 401 -7.54 -11.43 16.43
CA PRO A 401 -7.38 -11.66 15.01
C PRO A 401 -7.68 -10.44 14.13
N VAL A 402 -8.45 -9.47 14.61
CA VAL A 402 -8.88 -8.30 13.82
C VAL A 402 -8.60 -7.01 14.58
N LEU A 403 -7.78 -6.14 13.98
CA LEU A 403 -7.58 -4.78 14.45
C LEU A 403 -8.44 -3.82 13.60
N GLY A 404 -9.66 -3.53 14.04
CA GLY A 404 -10.57 -2.55 13.40
C GLY A 404 -10.28 -1.11 13.85
N THR A 405 -11.06 -0.58 14.79
CA THR A 405 -10.89 0.79 15.31
C THR A 405 -9.72 0.97 16.28
N GLY A 406 -9.18 -0.12 16.82
CA GLY A 406 -8.13 -0.10 17.85
C GLY A 406 -8.63 0.14 19.29
N ASN A 407 -9.92 0.33 19.50
CA ASN A 407 -10.43 0.65 20.84
C ASN A 407 -10.21 -0.48 21.86
N SER A 408 -10.51 -1.72 21.51
CA SER A 408 -10.28 -2.88 22.38
C SER A 408 -8.79 -3.13 22.62
N ALA A 409 -7.98 -3.00 21.57
CA ALA A 409 -6.52 -3.12 21.66
C ALA A 409 -5.94 -2.08 22.62
N ASN A 410 -6.34 -0.80 22.49
CA ASN A 410 -5.86 0.28 23.36
C ASN A 410 -6.19 0.02 24.84
N GLN A 411 -7.39 -0.45 25.13
CA GLN A 411 -7.80 -0.74 26.51
C GLN A 411 -7.05 -1.93 27.09
N ALA A 412 -6.85 -2.99 26.30
CA ALA A 412 -6.07 -4.15 26.72
C ALA A 412 -4.60 -3.78 26.98
N ILE A 413 -4.00 -2.96 26.10
CA ILE A 413 -2.62 -2.48 26.26
C ILE A 413 -2.52 -1.59 27.50
N GLU A 414 -3.44 -0.64 27.69
CA GLU A 414 -3.45 0.22 28.86
C GLU A 414 -3.55 -0.57 30.17
N LEU A 415 -4.42 -1.58 30.21
CA LEU A 415 -4.54 -2.47 31.36
C LEU A 415 -3.23 -3.22 31.66
N LEU A 416 -2.57 -3.75 30.64
CA LEU A 416 -1.28 -4.43 30.78
C LEU A 416 -0.20 -3.50 31.36
N ILE A 417 -0.15 -2.25 30.87
CA ILE A 417 0.77 -1.22 31.38
C ILE A 417 0.46 -0.88 32.83
N GLN A 418 -0.84 -0.76 33.19
CA GLN A 418 -1.25 -0.55 34.58
C GLN A 418 -0.86 -1.73 35.51
N LYS A 419 -0.75 -2.94 34.96
CA LYS A 419 -0.25 -4.12 35.69
C LYS A 419 1.29 -4.21 35.73
N GLY A 420 1.98 -3.20 35.25
CA GLY A 420 3.43 -3.08 35.30
C GLY A 420 4.17 -3.71 34.12
N VAL A 421 3.50 -4.08 33.02
CA VAL A 421 4.18 -4.58 31.81
C VAL A 421 4.76 -3.39 31.07
N PRO A 422 6.07 -3.37 30.76
CA PRO A 422 6.66 -2.33 29.94
C PRO A 422 6.02 -2.31 28.54
N GLU A 423 5.71 -1.14 28.00
CA GLU A 423 5.08 -0.97 26.69
C GLU A 423 5.88 -1.69 25.58
N SER A 424 7.20 -1.59 25.58
CA SER A 424 8.09 -2.23 24.60
C SER A 424 8.12 -3.77 24.68
N TRP A 425 7.55 -4.35 25.74
CA TRP A 425 7.44 -5.79 25.92
C TRP A 425 6.13 -6.38 25.40
N ILE A 426 5.24 -5.52 24.88
CA ILE A 426 3.96 -5.93 24.32
C ILE A 426 4.10 -6.06 22.81
N ILE A 427 3.73 -7.23 22.28
CA ILE A 427 3.63 -7.52 20.86
C ILE A 427 2.17 -7.88 20.57
N PHE A 428 1.51 -7.08 19.76
CA PHE A 428 0.13 -7.32 19.37
C PHE A 428 0.08 -8.11 18.07
N LEU A 429 -0.52 -9.29 18.12
CA LEU A 429 -0.64 -10.22 16.99
C LEU A 429 -2.07 -10.23 16.46
N ASN A 430 -2.23 -9.99 15.17
CA ASN A 430 -3.52 -10.04 14.49
C ASN A 430 -3.39 -10.57 13.05
N LEU A 431 -4.50 -11.01 12.45
CA LEU A 431 -4.53 -11.50 11.07
C LEU A 431 -4.75 -10.36 10.09
N ILE A 432 -5.73 -9.50 10.36
CA ILE A 432 -6.01 -8.33 9.54
C ILE A 432 -6.10 -7.08 10.39
N SER A 433 -5.63 -5.98 9.83
CA SER A 433 -5.68 -4.66 10.45
C SER A 433 -6.29 -3.64 9.51
N ALA A 434 -7.07 -2.71 10.06
CA ALA A 434 -7.43 -1.48 9.37
C ALA A 434 -6.38 -0.40 9.64
N PRO A 435 -6.11 0.50 8.68
CA PRO A 435 -5.20 1.63 8.85
C PRO A 435 -5.53 2.50 10.06
N GLU A 436 -6.82 2.75 10.30
CA GLU A 436 -7.34 3.54 11.40
C GLU A 436 -6.99 2.93 12.76
N GLY A 437 -7.12 1.60 12.87
CA GLY A 437 -6.76 0.88 14.11
C GLY A 437 -5.27 0.90 14.38
N ILE A 438 -4.44 0.68 13.37
CA ILE A 438 -2.98 0.79 13.47
C ILE A 438 -2.59 2.20 13.93
N HIS A 439 -3.14 3.22 13.28
CA HIS A 439 -2.88 4.62 13.64
C HIS A 439 -3.29 4.92 15.07
N CYS A 440 -4.47 4.47 15.50
CA CYS A 440 -5.00 4.66 16.83
C CYS A 440 -4.09 4.05 17.91
N VAL A 441 -3.61 2.82 17.69
CA VAL A 441 -2.70 2.13 18.62
C VAL A 441 -1.30 2.75 18.63
N CYS A 442 -0.69 2.94 17.45
CA CYS A 442 0.68 3.45 17.36
C CYS A 442 0.84 4.89 17.84
N LYS A 443 -0.20 5.74 17.68
CA LYS A 443 -0.21 7.10 18.20
C LYS A 443 -0.23 7.13 19.72
N ARG A 444 -0.94 6.19 20.34
CA ARG A 444 -1.08 6.13 21.82
C ARG A 444 0.06 5.35 22.47
N PHE A 445 0.53 4.28 21.82
CA PHE A 445 1.54 3.36 22.33
C PHE A 445 2.64 3.13 21.27
N PRO A 446 3.56 4.07 21.11
CA PRO A 446 4.58 4.04 20.05
C PRO A 446 5.62 2.92 20.20
N SER A 447 5.75 2.31 21.39
CA SER A 447 6.71 1.23 21.64
C SER A 447 6.09 -0.17 21.53
N VAL A 448 4.77 -0.29 21.44
CA VAL A 448 4.07 -1.57 21.19
C VAL A 448 4.34 -2.01 19.76
N LYS A 449 4.75 -3.27 19.58
CA LYS A 449 4.93 -3.85 18.25
C LYS A 449 3.62 -4.45 17.77
N ILE A 450 3.22 -4.14 16.53
CA ILE A 450 2.06 -4.75 15.86
C ILE A 450 2.57 -5.69 14.80
N VAL A 451 2.12 -6.94 14.82
CA VAL A 451 2.43 -7.96 13.81
C VAL A 451 1.13 -8.44 13.19
N THR A 452 0.99 -8.25 11.89
CA THR A 452 -0.22 -8.60 11.12
C THR A 452 0.12 -9.40 9.87
N SER A 453 -0.83 -10.16 9.34
CA SER A 453 -0.63 -10.83 8.05
C SER A 453 -1.05 -9.97 6.86
N GLU A 454 -1.99 -9.05 7.06
CA GLU A 454 -2.43 -8.12 6.00
C GLU A 454 -3.02 -6.84 6.61
N ILE A 455 -2.82 -5.72 5.92
CA ILE A 455 -3.46 -4.44 6.23
C ILE A 455 -4.52 -4.21 5.17
N ASP A 456 -5.76 -4.13 5.58
CA ASP A 456 -6.92 -3.90 4.72
C ASP A 456 -7.09 -2.41 4.38
N VAL A 457 -8.09 -2.10 3.54
CA VAL A 457 -8.20 -0.77 2.92
C VAL A 457 -8.67 0.30 3.89
N ALA A 458 -9.73 0.02 4.67
CA ALA A 458 -10.39 0.99 5.56
C ALA A 458 -11.43 0.30 6.46
N LEU A 459 -12.13 1.10 7.26
CA LEU A 459 -13.36 0.72 7.95
C LEU A 459 -14.59 1.21 7.17
N ASN A 460 -15.70 0.46 7.22
CA ASN A 460 -16.99 0.92 6.71
C ASN A 460 -17.72 1.79 7.77
N GLU A 461 -18.95 2.23 7.43
CA GLU A 461 -19.80 3.03 8.33
C GLU A 461 -20.15 2.30 9.65
N ASP A 462 -20.16 0.96 9.64
CA ASP A 462 -20.38 0.11 10.81
C ASP A 462 -19.10 -0.19 11.59
N PHE A 463 -17.98 0.47 11.27
CA PHE A 463 -16.64 0.23 11.84
C PHE A 463 -16.09 -1.18 11.60
N ARG A 464 -16.52 -1.86 10.53
CA ARG A 464 -16.00 -3.15 10.09
C ARG A 464 -14.89 -2.97 9.07
N VAL A 465 -13.89 -3.83 9.14
CA VAL A 465 -12.75 -3.81 8.21
C VAL A 465 -13.22 -4.18 6.80
N ILE A 466 -12.76 -3.44 5.78
CA ILE A 466 -13.05 -3.66 4.36
C ILE A 466 -11.75 -3.93 3.59
N PRO A 467 -11.68 -5.00 2.76
CA PRO A 467 -12.71 -5.99 2.45
C PRO A 467 -13.05 -6.90 3.64
N GLY A 468 -12.15 -7.03 4.63
CA GLY A 468 -12.37 -7.78 5.85
C GLY A 468 -12.57 -9.27 5.63
N LEU A 469 -13.10 -9.92 6.65
CA LEU A 469 -13.46 -11.34 6.65
C LEU A 469 -14.72 -11.64 7.49
N GLY A 470 -15.54 -10.62 7.74
CA GLY A 470 -16.74 -10.74 8.59
C GLY A 470 -16.42 -10.73 10.09
N GLU A 471 -17.36 -11.19 10.89
CA GLU A 471 -17.18 -11.35 12.34
C GLU A 471 -16.37 -12.62 12.64
N PHE A 472 -15.05 -12.43 12.83
CA PHE A 472 -14.11 -13.55 12.94
C PHE A 472 -14.51 -14.53 14.06
N GLY A 473 -14.90 -14.02 15.23
CA GLY A 473 -15.28 -14.86 16.36
C GLY A 473 -16.50 -15.72 16.06
N ASP A 474 -17.52 -15.17 15.41
CA ASP A 474 -18.73 -15.92 15.07
C ASP A 474 -18.44 -17.01 14.04
N ARG A 475 -17.69 -16.67 12.98
CA ARG A 475 -17.28 -17.65 11.95
C ARG A 475 -16.38 -18.76 12.51
N TYR A 476 -15.47 -18.41 13.45
CA TYR A 476 -14.51 -19.38 14.02
C TYR A 476 -15.19 -20.33 15.01
N PHE A 477 -16.10 -19.82 15.86
CA PHE A 477 -16.79 -20.61 16.87
C PHE A 477 -18.15 -21.15 16.40
N GLY A 478 -18.58 -20.86 15.15
CA GLY A 478 -19.84 -21.36 14.58
C GLY A 478 -21.07 -20.77 15.26
N THR A 479 -21.05 -19.48 15.58
CA THR A 479 -22.16 -18.75 16.20
C THR A 479 -22.77 -17.71 15.26
N ASP A 480 -22.36 -17.72 13.99
CA ASP A 480 -23.00 -16.97 12.92
C ASP A 480 -24.33 -17.65 12.53
N ASN A 481 -25.43 -16.92 12.61
CA ASN A 481 -26.77 -17.37 12.19
C ASN A 481 -27.01 -17.05 10.71
#